data_7dace02a6cb13b0a33a066132f334f23
#
_entry.id   7dace02a6cb13b0a33a066132f334f23
#
_cell.length_a   1.000
_cell.length_b   1.000
_cell.length_c   1.000
_cell.angle_alpha   90.00
_cell.angle_beta   90.00
_cell.angle_gamma   90.00
#
_symmetry.space_group_name_H-M   'P 1'
#
loop_
_entity.id
_entity.type
_entity.pdbx_description
1 polymer ?
#
loop_
_entity_poly.entity_id
_entity_poly.type
_entity_poly.pdbx_seq_one_letter_code
_entity_poly.pdbx_strand_id
1 'polypeptide(L)'
;YLEIKNGKLPKTPVTLIFGAKAAPAYTIAKDIIHAILCLQQITEQDPEVSPYLRVVMVENYNVTKASKIIPACDISEQISLASKEASGTGNMKFMLNGAVTLGTRDGANVEIGELVGEDNIYFFGESSEQVIEHYKNADYCAKDYYTKDEDIHTAVDFLIGEQMLAAGDEETLTQLHKELINKDWFMTLLDLKEYIARKEHVLNDYADRKKWAKKMLINIAKAGFFSSDRTIAQYNEEIWKL
;
A
#
# COMPACT_ATOMS: atom_id res chain seq x y z
N TYR A 1 4.38 -14.47 -3.08
CA TYR A 1 5.18 -15.35 -3.92
C TYR A 1 5.57 -16.64 -3.19
N LEU A 2 6.21 -16.54 -2.00
CA LEU A 2 6.65 -17.69 -1.21
C LEU A 2 5.47 -18.58 -0.76
N GLU A 3 4.35 -17.99 -0.38
CA GLU A 3 3.14 -18.74 -0.02
C GLU A 3 2.62 -19.58 -1.19
N ILE A 4 2.58 -19.01 -2.40
CA ILE A 4 2.18 -19.74 -3.62
C ILE A 4 3.15 -20.89 -3.89
N LYS A 5 4.47 -20.66 -3.80
CA LYS A 5 5.50 -21.70 -3.96
C LYS A 5 5.36 -22.81 -2.91
N ASN A 6 4.85 -22.49 -1.73
CA ASN A 6 4.55 -23.44 -0.66
C ASN A 6 3.14 -24.08 -0.78
N GLY A 7 2.43 -23.84 -1.89
CA GLY A 7 1.12 -24.44 -2.16
C GLY A 7 -0.08 -23.72 -1.54
N LYS A 8 0.11 -22.56 -0.89
CA LYS A 8 -0.99 -21.71 -0.39
C LYS A 8 -1.46 -20.79 -1.51
N LEU A 9 -2.42 -21.26 -2.29
CA LEU A 9 -2.94 -20.52 -3.43
C LEU A 9 -4.02 -19.52 -3.03
N PRO A 10 -4.02 -18.28 -3.57
CA PRO A 10 -5.09 -17.33 -3.35
C PRO A 10 -6.38 -17.80 -4.02
N LYS A 11 -7.53 -17.52 -3.41
CA LYS A 11 -8.86 -17.86 -3.97
C LYS A 11 -9.16 -17.13 -5.28
N THR A 12 -8.62 -15.96 -5.44
CA THR A 12 -8.77 -15.10 -6.62
C THR A 12 -7.38 -14.61 -7.03
N PRO A 13 -7.03 -14.65 -8.32
CA PRO A 13 -5.78 -14.07 -8.78
C PRO A 13 -5.65 -12.59 -8.41
N VAL A 14 -4.45 -12.18 -8.03
CA VAL A 14 -4.13 -10.83 -7.59
C VAL A 14 -3.16 -10.16 -8.56
N THR A 15 -3.46 -8.93 -8.95
CA THR A 15 -2.53 -8.07 -9.68
C THR A 15 -2.20 -6.85 -8.83
N LEU A 16 -0.93 -6.70 -8.48
CA LEU A 16 -0.40 -5.51 -7.80
C LEU A 16 0.11 -4.53 -8.85
N ILE A 17 -0.48 -3.33 -8.88
CA ILE A 17 -0.12 -2.29 -9.86
C ILE A 17 0.54 -1.13 -9.12
N PHE A 18 1.80 -0.86 -9.43
CA PHE A 18 2.57 0.23 -8.86
C PHE A 18 2.68 1.39 -9.86
N GLY A 19 2.10 2.54 -9.51
CA GLY A 19 2.21 3.77 -10.27
C GLY A 19 3.07 4.78 -9.50
N ALA A 20 4.38 4.82 -9.75
CA ALA A 20 5.30 5.66 -9.00
C ALA A 20 6.39 6.27 -9.88
N LYS A 21 7.04 7.29 -9.34
CA LYS A 21 8.28 7.89 -9.86
C LYS A 21 9.18 8.25 -8.68
N ALA A 22 10.49 8.12 -8.87
CA ALA A 22 11.49 8.58 -7.91
C ALA A 22 12.17 9.85 -8.41
N ALA A 23 12.46 10.78 -7.51
CA ALA A 23 13.35 11.90 -7.83
C ALA A 23 14.76 11.36 -8.12
N PRO A 24 15.52 11.97 -9.05
CA PRO A 24 16.84 11.47 -9.46
C PRO A 24 17.82 11.28 -8.30
N ALA A 25 17.77 12.14 -7.29
CA ALA A 25 18.64 12.09 -6.11
C ALA A 25 18.12 11.16 -4.98
N TYR A 26 16.89 10.66 -5.08
CA TYR A 26 16.30 9.83 -4.04
C TYR A 26 16.63 8.35 -4.29
N THR A 27 17.83 7.94 -3.90
CA THR A 27 18.39 6.61 -4.21
C THR A 27 17.52 5.49 -3.69
N ILE A 28 17.12 5.51 -2.41
CA ILE A 28 16.32 4.44 -1.81
C ILE A 28 14.97 4.22 -2.54
N ALA A 29 14.33 5.29 -3.04
CA ALA A 29 13.11 5.16 -3.82
C ALA A 29 13.36 4.47 -5.18
N LYS A 30 14.54 4.67 -5.77
CA LYS A 30 14.96 3.96 -6.99
C LYS A 30 15.24 2.50 -6.70
N ASP A 31 15.85 2.19 -5.55
CA ASP A 31 16.12 0.82 -5.11
C ASP A 31 14.81 0.05 -4.88
N ILE A 32 13.81 0.71 -4.29
CA ILE A 32 12.45 0.15 -4.15
C ILE A 32 11.82 -0.14 -5.52
N ILE A 33 11.89 0.82 -6.47
CA ILE A 33 11.39 0.61 -7.83
C ILE A 33 12.12 -0.55 -8.50
N HIS A 34 13.43 -0.66 -8.32
CA HIS A 34 14.22 -1.77 -8.83
C HIS A 34 13.75 -3.12 -8.26
N ALA A 35 13.54 -3.22 -6.95
CA ALA A 35 13.00 -4.41 -6.31
C ALA A 35 11.61 -4.81 -6.85
N ILE A 36 10.73 -3.82 -7.10
CA ILE A 36 9.42 -4.06 -7.71
C ILE A 36 9.57 -4.61 -9.15
N LEU A 37 10.51 -4.10 -9.94
CA LEU A 37 10.79 -4.60 -11.29
C LEU A 37 11.35 -6.04 -11.26
N CYS A 38 12.20 -6.37 -10.29
CA CYS A 38 12.66 -7.75 -10.07
C CYS A 38 11.47 -8.68 -9.75
N LEU A 39 10.59 -8.27 -8.83
CA LEU A 39 9.37 -9.01 -8.50
C LEU A 39 8.44 -9.17 -9.71
N GLN A 40 8.27 -8.14 -10.52
CA GLN A 40 7.52 -8.23 -11.78
C GLN A 40 8.09 -9.33 -12.67
N GLN A 41 9.39 -9.32 -12.92
CA GLN A 41 10.07 -10.32 -13.75
C GLN A 41 9.90 -11.73 -13.18
N ILE A 42 10.13 -11.92 -11.90
CA ILE A 42 10.03 -13.23 -11.23
C ILE A 42 8.60 -13.78 -11.32
N THR A 43 7.61 -12.95 -10.97
CA THR A 43 6.21 -13.39 -10.99
C THR A 43 5.69 -13.67 -12.40
N GLU A 44 6.19 -12.98 -13.41
CA GLU A 44 5.82 -13.19 -14.81
C GLU A 44 6.46 -14.46 -15.40
N GLN A 45 7.70 -14.76 -15.01
CA GLN A 45 8.45 -15.89 -15.55
C GLN A 45 8.18 -17.21 -14.82
N ASP A 46 7.66 -17.19 -13.60
CA ASP A 46 7.37 -18.39 -12.82
C ASP A 46 5.98 -18.96 -13.19
N PRO A 47 5.89 -20.13 -13.88
CA PRO A 47 4.63 -20.70 -14.33
C PRO A 47 3.74 -21.21 -13.18
N GLU A 48 4.30 -21.43 -11.99
CA GLU A 48 3.53 -21.81 -10.80
C GLU A 48 2.89 -20.58 -10.13
N VAL A 49 3.47 -19.40 -10.33
CA VAL A 49 3.05 -18.15 -9.67
C VAL A 49 2.22 -17.26 -10.59
N SER A 50 2.61 -17.12 -11.86
CA SER A 50 1.98 -16.20 -12.82
C SER A 50 0.47 -16.35 -13.02
N PRO A 51 -0.16 -17.52 -12.81
CA PRO A 51 -1.63 -17.64 -12.84
C PRO A 51 -2.33 -16.96 -11.65
N TYR A 52 -1.63 -16.75 -10.53
CA TYR A 52 -2.21 -16.31 -9.26
C TYR A 52 -1.75 -14.94 -8.81
N LEU A 53 -0.53 -14.56 -9.17
CA LEU A 53 0.07 -13.28 -8.76
C LEU A 53 0.78 -12.62 -9.93
N ARG A 54 0.44 -11.35 -10.15
CA ARG A 54 1.16 -10.46 -11.08
C ARG A 54 1.58 -9.20 -10.36
N VAL A 55 2.81 -8.78 -10.61
CA VAL A 55 3.33 -7.49 -10.18
C VAL A 55 3.58 -6.65 -11.43
N VAL A 56 3.09 -5.43 -11.44
CA VAL A 56 3.21 -4.52 -12.59
C VAL A 56 3.69 -3.16 -12.12
N MET A 57 4.86 -2.76 -12.56
CA MET A 57 5.36 -1.39 -12.40
C MET A 57 5.00 -0.59 -13.65
N VAL A 58 4.19 0.46 -13.48
CA VAL A 58 3.70 1.28 -14.60
C VAL A 58 4.81 2.23 -15.05
N GLU A 59 5.36 1.98 -16.23
CA GLU A 59 6.35 2.85 -16.84
C GLU A 59 5.79 4.27 -17.03
N ASN A 60 6.61 5.28 -16.72
CA ASN A 60 6.28 6.69 -16.86
C ASN A 60 4.86 7.05 -16.39
N TYR A 61 4.52 6.65 -15.16
CA TYR A 61 3.23 6.96 -14.55
C TYR A 61 2.94 8.46 -14.58
N ASN A 62 1.77 8.82 -15.05
CA ASN A 62 1.32 10.21 -15.24
C ASN A 62 -0.21 10.31 -15.18
N VAL A 63 -0.75 11.52 -15.24
CA VAL A 63 -2.19 11.79 -15.14
C VAL A 63 -3.01 10.99 -16.16
N THR A 64 -2.53 10.88 -17.41
CA THR A 64 -3.23 10.14 -18.46
C THR A 64 -3.30 8.64 -18.13
N LYS A 65 -2.23 8.04 -17.61
CA LYS A 65 -2.25 6.65 -17.17
C LYS A 65 -3.10 6.48 -15.92
N ALA A 66 -2.98 7.39 -14.95
CA ALA A 66 -3.78 7.39 -13.73
C ALA A 66 -5.29 7.39 -14.03
N SER A 67 -5.75 8.21 -14.98
CA SER A 67 -7.16 8.29 -15.35
C SER A 67 -7.76 6.99 -15.91
N LYS A 68 -6.90 6.06 -16.35
CA LYS A 68 -7.31 4.73 -16.83
C LYS A 68 -7.14 3.65 -15.76
N ILE A 69 -6.10 3.76 -14.95
CA ILE A 69 -5.74 2.73 -13.94
C ILE A 69 -6.65 2.84 -12.71
N ILE A 70 -6.88 4.07 -12.21
CA ILE A 70 -7.68 4.27 -11.01
C ILE A 70 -9.08 3.66 -11.12
N PRO A 71 -9.85 3.86 -12.22
CA PRO A 71 -11.16 3.23 -12.37
C PRO A 71 -11.14 1.70 -12.50
N ALA A 72 -9.97 1.12 -12.77
CA ALA A 72 -9.80 -0.32 -12.93
C ALA A 72 -9.42 -1.05 -11.62
N CYS A 73 -9.19 -0.30 -10.53
CA CYS A 73 -8.75 -0.87 -9.27
C CYS A 73 -9.93 -1.30 -8.39
N ASP A 74 -9.82 -2.46 -7.77
CA ASP A 74 -10.78 -2.96 -6.77
C ASP A 74 -10.38 -2.54 -5.35
N ILE A 75 -9.07 -2.52 -5.07
CA ILE A 75 -8.50 -2.22 -3.76
C ILE A 75 -7.49 -1.07 -3.93
N SER A 76 -7.62 -0.04 -3.11
CA SER A 76 -6.72 1.10 -3.06
C SER A 76 -5.80 0.96 -1.84
N GLU A 77 -4.52 0.71 -2.07
CA GLU A 77 -3.53 0.65 -0.99
C GLU A 77 -2.99 2.04 -0.69
N GLN A 78 -3.27 2.55 0.52
CA GLN A 78 -2.91 3.87 1.03
C GLN A 78 -2.16 3.69 2.34
N ILE A 79 -0.89 3.28 2.22
CA ILE A 79 -0.09 2.66 3.27
C ILE A 79 1.05 3.53 3.78
N SER A 80 0.95 4.86 3.66
CA SER A 80 1.89 5.76 4.33
C SER A 80 1.94 5.49 5.83
N LEU A 81 3.12 5.62 6.44
CA LEU A 81 3.21 5.54 7.89
C LEU A 81 2.34 6.63 8.51
N ALA A 82 1.53 6.28 9.50
CA ALA A 82 0.67 7.24 10.20
C ALA A 82 1.45 8.48 10.64
N SER A 83 0.87 9.66 10.52
CA SER A 83 1.49 10.98 10.70
C SER A 83 2.38 11.50 9.55
N LYS A 84 2.57 10.79 8.46
CA LYS A 84 3.46 11.21 7.36
C LYS A 84 2.71 11.78 6.16
N GLU A 85 1.46 11.40 5.93
CA GLU A 85 0.65 11.93 4.83
C GLU A 85 -0.34 12.98 5.38
N ALA A 86 -0.22 14.21 4.91
CA ALA A 86 -1.11 15.29 5.39
C ALA A 86 -2.57 15.08 4.97
N SER A 87 -2.81 14.61 3.77
CA SER A 87 -4.14 14.32 3.22
C SER A 87 -4.07 13.19 2.19
N GLY A 88 -3.27 13.35 1.15
CA GLY A 88 -3.34 12.55 -0.06
C GLY A 88 -4.45 13.04 -0.99
N THR A 89 -4.38 12.63 -2.23
CA THR A 89 -5.42 12.89 -3.24
C THR A 89 -5.80 11.62 -3.99
N GLY A 90 -4.91 10.64 -4.01
CA GLY A 90 -5.14 9.34 -4.65
C GLY A 90 -6.30 8.59 -4.02
N ASN A 91 -6.31 8.51 -2.69
CA ASN A 91 -7.36 7.86 -1.89
C ASN A 91 -8.77 8.34 -2.24
N MET A 92 -8.99 9.66 -2.37
CA MET A 92 -10.28 10.23 -2.77
C MET A 92 -10.68 9.83 -4.20
N LYS A 93 -9.73 9.80 -5.12
CA LYS A 93 -9.95 9.40 -6.53
C LYS A 93 -10.31 7.92 -6.63
N PHE A 94 -9.62 7.07 -5.88
CA PHE A 94 -9.92 5.65 -5.81
C PHE A 94 -11.30 5.40 -5.19
N MET A 95 -11.64 6.07 -4.07
CA MET A 95 -12.94 6.02 -3.45
C MET A 95 -14.07 6.41 -4.42
N LEU A 96 -13.91 7.51 -5.15
CA LEU A 96 -14.88 7.98 -6.15
C LEU A 96 -15.12 6.94 -7.26
N ASN A 97 -14.10 6.14 -7.60
CA ASN A 97 -14.17 5.09 -8.59
C ASN A 97 -14.54 3.72 -8.01
N GLY A 98 -14.85 3.65 -6.72
CA GLY A 98 -15.35 2.45 -6.06
C GLY A 98 -14.30 1.50 -5.51
N ALA A 99 -13.02 1.82 -5.61
CA ALA A 99 -12.00 1.03 -4.95
C ALA A 99 -12.12 1.16 -3.42
N VAL A 100 -12.05 0.04 -2.72
CA VAL A 100 -12.11 0.02 -1.25
C VAL A 100 -10.70 0.21 -0.69
N THR A 101 -10.55 1.12 0.26
CA THR A 101 -9.24 1.45 0.81
C THR A 101 -8.76 0.38 1.80
N LEU A 102 -7.52 -0.08 1.61
CA LEU A 102 -6.68 -0.74 2.60
C LEU A 102 -5.58 0.26 2.97
N GLY A 103 -5.55 0.73 4.19
CA GLY A 103 -4.61 1.79 4.54
C GLY A 103 -4.40 1.97 6.04
N THR A 104 -3.47 2.85 6.37
CA THR A 104 -3.22 3.32 7.72
C THR A 104 -4.23 4.41 8.11
N ARG A 105 -4.34 4.69 9.41
CA ARG A 105 -5.14 5.83 9.93
C ARG A 105 -4.35 7.13 9.76
N ASP A 106 -4.19 7.56 8.50
CA ASP A 106 -3.39 8.73 8.12
C ASP A 106 -4.05 9.49 6.98
N GLY A 107 -3.82 10.80 6.91
CA GLY A 107 -4.36 11.67 5.88
C GLY A 107 -5.88 11.51 5.71
N ALA A 108 -6.36 11.64 4.48
CA ALA A 108 -7.79 11.52 4.18
C ALA A 108 -8.36 10.10 4.34
N ASN A 109 -7.54 9.08 4.64
CA ASN A 109 -8.07 7.77 4.99
C ASN A 109 -8.94 7.83 6.26
N VAL A 110 -8.61 8.74 7.20
CA VAL A 110 -9.38 8.97 8.43
C VAL A 110 -10.77 9.45 8.08
N GLU A 111 -10.88 10.52 7.28
CA GLU A 111 -12.18 11.07 6.86
C GLU A 111 -12.97 10.06 6.00
N ILE A 112 -12.29 9.30 5.14
CA ILE A 112 -12.94 8.23 4.38
C ILE A 112 -13.56 7.21 5.34
N GLY A 113 -12.82 6.78 6.36
CA GLY A 113 -13.32 5.84 7.36
C GLY A 113 -14.54 6.36 8.12
N GLU A 114 -14.52 7.63 8.54
CA GLU A 114 -15.65 8.29 9.19
C GLU A 114 -16.90 8.35 8.29
N LEU A 115 -16.68 8.62 7.01
CA LEU A 115 -17.78 8.74 6.03
C LEU A 115 -18.43 7.40 5.69
N VAL A 116 -17.62 6.35 5.50
CA VAL A 116 -18.12 5.06 5.00
C VAL A 116 -18.40 4.06 6.12
N GLY A 117 -17.83 4.28 7.30
CA GLY A 117 -17.87 3.35 8.44
C GLY A 117 -16.85 2.22 8.31
N GLU A 118 -16.43 1.68 9.46
CA GLU A 118 -15.37 0.66 9.61
C GLU A 118 -15.61 -0.61 8.78
N ASP A 119 -16.85 -0.93 8.47
CA ASP A 119 -17.20 -2.09 7.65
C ASP A 119 -16.86 -1.92 6.16
N ASN A 120 -16.57 -0.71 5.70
CA ASN A 120 -16.40 -0.37 4.29
C ASN A 120 -15.00 0.17 3.95
N ILE A 121 -14.07 0.03 4.88
CA ILE A 121 -12.66 0.37 4.77
C ILE A 121 -11.86 -0.66 5.59
N TYR A 122 -10.56 -0.80 5.32
CA TYR A 122 -9.69 -1.70 6.06
C TYR A 122 -8.50 -0.93 6.59
N PHE A 123 -8.43 -0.80 7.90
CA PHE A 123 -7.31 -0.16 8.58
C PHE A 123 -6.33 -1.17 9.16
N PHE A 124 -5.07 -0.80 9.19
CA PHE A 124 -3.99 -1.50 9.89
C PHE A 124 -2.96 -0.49 10.40
N GLY A 125 -2.04 -0.97 11.22
CA GLY A 125 -0.92 -0.21 11.75
C GLY A 125 -1.29 0.69 12.94
N GLU A 126 -0.26 1.27 13.51
CA GLU A 126 -0.39 2.12 14.69
C GLU A 126 -1.04 3.47 14.37
N SER A 127 -1.55 4.13 15.42
CA SER A 127 -2.10 5.49 15.29
C SER A 127 -1.00 6.53 15.10
N SER A 128 -1.39 7.72 14.62
CA SER A 128 -0.46 8.84 14.47
C SER A 128 0.21 9.22 15.79
N GLU A 129 -0.53 9.15 16.90
CA GLU A 129 -0.01 9.45 18.24
C GLU A 129 1.07 8.45 18.66
N GLN A 130 0.84 7.15 18.46
CA GLN A 130 1.80 6.09 18.76
C GLN A 130 3.07 6.24 17.93
N VAL A 131 2.94 6.46 16.64
CA VAL A 131 4.09 6.69 15.74
C VAL A 131 4.90 7.93 16.14
N ILE A 132 4.22 9.03 16.48
CA ILE A 132 4.88 10.25 16.97
C ILE A 132 5.62 9.98 18.28
N GLU A 133 5.05 9.16 19.16
CA GLU A 133 5.69 8.76 20.41
C GLU A 133 6.94 7.91 20.17
N HIS A 134 6.91 6.96 19.24
CA HIS A 134 8.08 6.19 18.83
C HIS A 134 9.22 7.10 18.34
N TYR A 135 8.92 8.09 17.50
CA TYR A 135 9.95 9.07 17.07
C TYR A 135 10.49 9.90 18.22
N LYS A 136 9.62 10.33 19.14
CA LYS A 136 10.03 11.14 20.31
C LYS A 136 10.90 10.35 21.27
N ASN A 137 10.58 9.09 21.50
CA ASN A 137 11.29 8.23 22.44
C ASN A 137 12.50 7.55 21.80
N ALA A 138 12.58 7.54 20.46
CA ALA A 138 13.59 6.81 19.69
C ALA A 138 13.68 5.32 20.10
N ASP A 139 12.52 4.70 20.35
CA ASP A 139 12.40 3.34 20.86
C ASP A 139 12.12 2.27 19.79
N TYR A 140 11.89 2.69 18.54
CA TYR A 140 11.78 1.78 17.42
C TYR A 140 13.16 1.28 16.97
N CYS A 141 13.30 -0.04 16.84
CA CYS A 141 14.49 -0.69 16.32
C CYS A 141 14.12 -1.76 15.27
N ALA A 142 14.28 -1.45 13.99
CA ALA A 142 13.95 -2.35 12.89
C ALA A 142 14.61 -3.73 13.02
N LYS A 143 15.87 -3.77 13.48
CA LYS A 143 16.63 -4.99 13.69
C LYS A 143 15.97 -5.94 14.69
N ASP A 144 15.27 -5.41 15.68
CA ASP A 144 14.55 -6.22 16.66
C ASP A 144 13.39 -6.98 16.04
N TYR A 145 12.61 -6.34 15.17
CA TYR A 145 11.54 -6.97 14.40
C TYR A 145 12.09 -8.04 13.47
N TYR A 146 13.12 -7.69 12.71
CA TYR A 146 13.79 -8.60 11.80
C TYR A 146 14.35 -9.86 12.51
N THR A 147 14.95 -9.72 13.70
CA THR A 147 15.59 -10.84 14.38
C THR A 147 14.64 -11.69 15.22
N LYS A 148 13.52 -11.12 15.67
CA LYS A 148 12.57 -11.80 16.58
C LYS A 148 11.41 -12.46 15.87
N ASP A 149 11.14 -12.10 14.61
CA ASP A 149 10.01 -12.59 13.84
C ASP A 149 10.47 -13.28 12.54
N GLU A 150 10.20 -14.58 12.45
CA GLU A 150 10.64 -15.42 11.34
C GLU A 150 9.97 -15.05 10.01
N ASP A 151 8.71 -14.59 10.03
CA ASP A 151 8.00 -14.18 8.81
C ASP A 151 8.59 -12.88 8.26
N ILE A 152 8.88 -11.92 9.14
CA ILE A 152 9.55 -10.66 8.77
C ILE A 152 10.96 -10.95 8.24
N HIS A 153 11.71 -11.79 8.94
CA HIS A 153 13.05 -12.22 8.51
C HIS A 153 13.00 -12.80 7.10
N THR A 154 12.12 -13.76 6.87
CA THR A 154 11.95 -14.42 5.57
C THR A 154 11.56 -13.45 4.47
N ALA A 155 10.64 -12.52 4.75
CA ALA A 155 10.19 -11.53 3.77
C ALA A 155 11.30 -10.53 3.41
N VAL A 156 12.09 -10.09 4.39
CA VAL A 156 13.20 -9.16 4.17
C VAL A 156 14.35 -9.84 3.44
N ASP A 157 14.71 -11.07 3.84
CA ASP A 157 15.79 -11.83 3.20
C ASP A 157 15.45 -12.28 1.78
N PHE A 158 14.17 -12.34 1.43
CA PHE A 158 13.78 -12.58 0.05
C PHE A 158 14.37 -11.55 -0.93
N LEU A 159 14.60 -10.31 -0.49
CA LEU A 159 15.23 -9.27 -1.32
C LEU A 159 16.63 -9.65 -1.80
N ILE A 160 17.35 -10.43 -1.02
CA ILE A 160 18.71 -10.93 -1.34
C ILE A 160 18.73 -12.43 -1.62
N GLY A 161 17.56 -13.02 -1.81
CA GLY A 161 17.40 -14.41 -2.21
C GLY A 161 17.83 -14.66 -3.66
N GLU A 162 18.12 -15.90 -3.99
CA GLU A 162 18.64 -16.31 -5.30
C GLU A 162 17.78 -15.78 -6.47
N GLN A 163 16.46 -15.85 -6.35
CA GLN A 163 15.54 -15.39 -7.40
C GLN A 163 15.63 -13.88 -7.64
N MET A 164 15.71 -13.09 -6.56
CA MET A 164 15.81 -11.63 -6.66
C MET A 164 17.17 -11.22 -7.21
N LEU A 165 18.26 -11.83 -6.74
CA LEU A 165 19.61 -11.56 -7.21
C LEU A 165 19.81 -11.98 -8.68
N ALA A 166 19.13 -13.03 -9.12
CA ALA A 166 19.15 -13.43 -10.53
C ALA A 166 18.36 -12.48 -11.45
N ALA A 167 17.37 -11.74 -10.90
CA ALA A 167 16.52 -10.83 -11.64
C ALA A 167 17.03 -9.38 -11.65
N GLY A 168 17.95 -9.01 -10.77
CA GLY A 168 18.34 -7.63 -10.59
C GLY A 168 19.78 -7.40 -10.15
N ASP A 169 20.09 -6.15 -9.89
CA ASP A 169 21.40 -5.70 -9.44
C ASP A 169 21.60 -6.01 -7.95
N GLU A 170 22.63 -6.80 -7.65
CA GLU A 170 22.94 -7.27 -6.29
C GLU A 170 23.25 -6.11 -5.33
N GLU A 171 23.98 -5.09 -5.79
CA GLU A 171 24.36 -3.94 -4.95
C GLU A 171 23.12 -3.18 -4.50
N THR A 172 22.23 -2.89 -5.44
CA THR A 172 20.94 -2.19 -5.21
C THR A 172 20.03 -2.96 -4.25
N LEU A 173 19.85 -4.27 -4.46
CA LEU A 173 19.02 -5.10 -3.59
C LEU A 173 19.60 -5.25 -2.20
N THR A 174 20.92 -5.42 -2.10
CA THR A 174 21.62 -5.49 -0.81
C THR A 174 21.56 -4.15 -0.05
N GLN A 175 21.61 -3.03 -0.76
CA GLN A 175 21.45 -1.71 -0.15
C GLN A 175 20.04 -1.56 0.45
N LEU A 176 18.99 -1.91 -0.29
CA LEU A 176 17.62 -1.86 0.20
C LEU A 176 17.42 -2.78 1.43
N HIS A 177 17.92 -4.01 1.38
CA HIS A 177 17.90 -4.94 2.50
C HIS A 177 18.56 -4.35 3.76
N LYS A 178 19.75 -3.75 3.62
CA LYS A 178 20.46 -3.09 4.73
C LYS A 178 19.69 -1.89 5.29
N GLU A 179 19.06 -1.07 4.42
CA GLU A 179 18.25 0.08 4.85
C GLU A 179 17.05 -0.38 5.68
N LEU A 180 16.35 -1.45 5.27
CA LEU A 180 15.22 -1.99 6.03
C LEU A 180 15.64 -2.51 7.41
N ILE A 181 16.76 -3.19 7.53
CA ILE A 181 17.21 -3.77 8.82
C ILE A 181 17.79 -2.72 9.76
N ASN A 182 18.51 -1.73 9.23
CA ASN A 182 19.29 -0.82 10.08
C ASN A 182 18.65 0.55 10.31
N LYS A 183 17.73 0.97 9.44
CA LYS A 183 17.12 2.30 9.54
C LYS A 183 15.60 2.26 9.56
N ASP A 184 15.00 1.68 8.52
CA ASP A 184 13.55 1.61 8.33
C ASP A 184 12.80 2.87 8.81
N TRP A 185 13.13 4.01 8.18
CA TRP A 185 12.62 5.33 8.54
C TRP A 185 11.09 5.44 8.62
N PHE A 186 10.40 4.55 7.92
CA PHE A 186 8.94 4.50 7.87
C PHE A 186 8.35 3.39 8.74
N MET A 187 9.16 2.81 9.65
CA MET A 187 8.73 1.74 10.57
C MET A 187 7.93 0.63 9.84
N THR A 188 8.38 0.29 8.62
CA THR A 188 7.71 -0.67 7.75
C THR A 188 7.57 -2.04 8.42
N LEU A 189 8.60 -2.48 9.15
CA LEU A 189 8.61 -3.77 9.81
C LEU A 189 7.68 -3.81 11.04
N LEU A 190 7.36 -2.66 11.64
CA LEU A 190 6.40 -2.55 12.74
C LEU A 190 5.00 -2.97 12.27
N ASP A 191 4.55 -2.41 11.14
CA ASP A 191 3.20 -2.58 10.63
C ASP A 191 3.02 -3.81 9.72
N LEU A 192 4.13 -4.45 9.29
CA LEU A 192 4.12 -5.45 8.22
C LEU A 192 3.19 -6.63 8.51
N LYS A 193 3.20 -7.17 9.71
CA LYS A 193 2.36 -8.34 10.05
C LYS A 193 0.88 -7.99 10.08
N GLU A 194 0.53 -6.84 10.60
CA GLU A 194 -0.87 -6.39 10.61
C GLU A 194 -1.34 -6.07 9.20
N TYR A 195 -0.50 -5.45 8.37
CA TYR A 195 -0.77 -5.26 6.94
C TYR A 195 -1.06 -6.58 6.23
N ILE A 196 -0.20 -7.60 6.40
CA ILE A 196 -0.39 -8.92 5.77
C ILE A 196 -1.72 -9.54 6.19
N ALA A 197 -1.99 -9.58 7.49
CA ALA A 197 -3.23 -10.15 8.04
C ALA A 197 -4.47 -9.39 7.53
N ARG A 198 -4.39 -8.06 7.44
CA ARG A 198 -5.48 -7.22 6.93
C ARG A 198 -5.68 -7.43 5.43
N LYS A 199 -4.61 -7.56 4.66
CA LYS A 199 -4.66 -7.85 3.23
C LYS A 199 -5.30 -9.20 2.94
N GLU A 200 -4.96 -10.24 3.70
CA GLU A 200 -5.64 -11.54 3.59
C GLU A 200 -7.15 -11.42 3.86
N HIS A 201 -7.54 -10.64 4.86
CA HIS A 201 -8.96 -10.37 5.15
C HIS A 201 -9.64 -9.67 3.98
N VAL A 202 -9.03 -8.63 3.39
CA VAL A 202 -9.54 -7.93 2.20
C VAL A 202 -9.75 -8.90 1.04
N LEU A 203 -8.76 -9.73 0.74
CA LEU A 203 -8.84 -10.70 -0.36
C LEU A 203 -9.92 -11.77 -0.12
N ASN A 204 -10.12 -12.20 1.12
CA ASN A 204 -11.20 -13.10 1.49
C ASN A 204 -12.57 -12.45 1.35
N ASP A 205 -12.74 -11.20 1.77
CA ASP A 205 -13.98 -10.43 1.61
C ASP A 205 -14.30 -10.16 0.13
N TYR A 206 -13.26 -9.93 -0.70
CA TYR A 206 -13.40 -9.73 -2.15
C TYR A 206 -14.03 -10.93 -2.84
N ALA A 207 -13.83 -12.14 -2.35
CA ALA A 207 -14.44 -13.35 -2.91
C ALA A 207 -15.97 -13.35 -2.82
N ASP A 208 -16.56 -12.69 -1.83
CA ASP A 208 -18.02 -12.42 -1.79
C ASP A 208 -18.34 -11.17 -2.62
N ARG A 209 -18.55 -11.38 -3.92
CA ARG A 209 -18.78 -10.31 -4.91
C ARG A 209 -19.98 -9.42 -4.56
N LYS A 210 -21.01 -9.94 -3.91
CA LYS A 210 -22.19 -9.15 -3.51
C LYS A 210 -21.87 -8.24 -2.34
N LYS A 211 -21.19 -8.75 -1.33
CA LYS A 211 -20.71 -7.98 -0.18
C LYS A 211 -19.74 -6.91 -0.66
N TRP A 212 -18.81 -7.26 -1.54
CA TRP A 212 -17.82 -6.33 -2.10
C TRP A 212 -18.48 -5.19 -2.89
N ALA A 213 -19.42 -5.51 -3.79
CA ALA A 213 -20.15 -4.51 -4.56
C ALA A 213 -20.90 -3.51 -3.65
N LYS A 214 -21.44 -3.98 -2.51
CA LYS A 214 -22.08 -3.10 -1.52
C LYS A 214 -21.06 -2.12 -0.92
N LYS A 215 -19.86 -2.58 -0.55
CA LYS A 215 -18.80 -1.71 -0.05
C LYS A 215 -18.39 -0.66 -1.10
N MET A 216 -18.21 -1.08 -2.36
CA MET A 216 -17.92 -0.16 -3.47
C MET A 216 -18.97 0.93 -3.62
N LEU A 217 -20.26 0.57 -3.63
CA LEU A 217 -21.37 1.52 -3.76
C LEU A 217 -21.43 2.51 -2.58
N ILE A 218 -21.16 2.07 -1.35
CA ILE A 218 -21.09 2.95 -0.19
C ILE A 218 -19.95 3.95 -0.35
N ASN A 219 -18.77 3.51 -0.76
CA ASN A 219 -17.63 4.39 -1.02
C ASN A 219 -17.97 5.44 -2.08
N ILE A 220 -18.49 5.04 -3.24
CA ILE A 220 -18.89 5.95 -4.31
C ILE A 220 -19.93 6.97 -3.80
N ALA A 221 -20.97 6.52 -3.11
CA ALA A 221 -22.04 7.37 -2.63
C ALA A 221 -21.57 8.43 -1.62
N LYS A 222 -20.51 8.13 -0.88
CA LYS A 222 -19.94 9.07 0.12
C LYS A 222 -18.82 9.95 -0.44
N ALA A 223 -18.28 9.65 -1.59
CA ALA A 223 -17.13 10.36 -2.20
C ALA A 223 -17.44 11.83 -2.56
N GLY A 224 -18.72 12.19 -2.70
CA GLY A 224 -19.13 13.59 -2.93
C GLY A 224 -18.67 14.56 -1.84
N PHE A 225 -18.37 14.07 -0.64
CA PHE A 225 -17.76 14.86 0.43
C PHE A 225 -16.46 15.55 -0.02
N PHE A 226 -15.68 14.91 -0.87
CA PHE A 226 -14.41 15.43 -1.37
C PHE A 226 -14.55 16.29 -2.64
N SER A 227 -15.76 16.72 -3.00
CA SER A 227 -15.94 17.61 -4.14
C SER A 227 -15.40 19.02 -3.85
N SER A 228 -14.84 19.67 -4.86
CA SER A 228 -14.40 21.05 -4.77
C SER A 228 -15.56 22.02 -4.48
N ASP A 229 -16.75 21.74 -5.02
CA ASP A 229 -17.93 22.57 -4.80
C ASP A 229 -18.31 22.61 -3.32
N ARG A 230 -18.32 21.46 -2.63
CA ARG A 230 -18.55 21.42 -1.17
C ARG A 230 -17.46 22.19 -0.42
N THR A 231 -16.19 21.98 -0.79
CA THR A 231 -15.07 22.63 -0.12
C THR A 231 -15.14 24.14 -0.27
N ILE A 232 -15.45 24.66 -1.45
CA ILE A 232 -15.61 26.10 -1.69
C ILE A 232 -16.82 26.65 -0.96
N ALA A 233 -17.95 25.92 -0.96
CA ALA A 233 -19.14 26.33 -0.19
C ALA A 233 -18.82 26.45 1.31
N GLN A 234 -18.10 25.49 1.87
CA GLN A 234 -17.68 25.51 3.27
C GLN A 234 -16.72 26.67 3.57
N TYR A 235 -15.75 26.94 2.68
CA TYR A 235 -14.89 28.12 2.82
C TYR A 235 -15.69 29.42 2.80
N ASN A 236 -16.71 29.51 1.91
CA ASN A 236 -17.56 30.70 1.88
C ASN A 236 -18.35 30.86 3.16
N GLU A 237 -18.97 29.79 3.67
CA GLU A 237 -19.80 29.80 4.84
C GLU A 237 -19.01 30.08 6.14
N GLU A 238 -17.87 29.45 6.32
CA GLU A 238 -17.11 29.48 7.57
C GLU A 238 -16.05 30.59 7.61
N ILE A 239 -15.45 30.95 6.48
CA ILE A 239 -14.30 31.87 6.42
C ILE A 239 -14.62 33.17 5.69
N TRP A 240 -15.04 33.11 4.44
CA TRP A 240 -15.19 34.30 3.61
C TRP A 240 -16.48 35.05 3.87
N LYS A 241 -17.58 34.34 4.14
CA LYS A 241 -18.92 34.90 4.44
C LYS A 241 -19.42 35.85 3.37
N LEU A 242 -19.22 35.48 2.09
CA LEU A 242 -19.64 36.25 0.90
C LEU A 242 -21.10 35.98 0.55
#